data_f301ef495d2d8246aef6ec4808034b2e
#
_entry.id   f301ef495d2d8246aef6ec4808034b2e
#
_cell.length_a   1.000
_cell.length_b   1.000
_cell.length_c   1.000
_cell.angle_alpha   90.00
_cell.angle_beta   90.00
_cell.angle_gamma   90.00
#
_symmetry.space_group_name_H-M   'P 1'
#
loop_
_entity.id
_entity.type
_entity.pdbx_description
1 polymer ?
#
loop_
_entity_poly.entity_id
_entity_poly.type
_entity_poly.pdbx_seq_one_letter_code
_entity_poly.pdbx_strand_id
1 'polypeptide(L)'
;MNQFESSALRKLGLGLLIAGAGLGLTSQAGAAGHAAKSGTVQCLSECKPRLGIVSAFGAEADILLAQTKDKRDFRINGNRFTTGILRGNPVVIVLSGVSMINATMNTQQMLNHFRIERLIMSGIAGGVNPASHVGDVLVPERWSMPMEVYWNGDGSVPGPCGSAGDITCLGLKLATEGGKPRPDYKIPAPGGAGGAAGTVNSGLFMRDNFVMTAANSPQGEFRFDYEADPAMLAVARTLTPALGICGPKNPTLCVSTQPAIRVGGRGISGTAFMANPDYRTYVFDTLKAEAVDMETAAFAHVAYANHVPFIAFRSLSDLAGGNDFKDVGAFFGSGLAETNEASVTLAFLDAWKRSKHP
;
A
#
# COMPACT_ATOMS: atom_id res chain seq x y z
N MET A 1 -14.01 11.09 -35.40
CA MET A 1 -14.49 12.41 -35.86
C MET A 1 -14.47 13.29 -34.63
N ASN A 2 -13.40 13.85 -34.47
CA ASN A 2 -12.93 15.22 -34.40
C ASN A 2 -13.21 16.00 -33.12
N GLN A 3 -12.08 16.32 -32.46
CA GLN A 3 -11.87 17.57 -31.74
C GLN A 3 -12.68 17.81 -30.47
N PHE A 4 -12.21 17.21 -29.37
CA PHE A 4 -12.10 17.95 -28.10
C PHE A 4 -10.60 18.13 -27.81
N GLU A 5 -10.00 19.03 -28.61
CA GLU A 5 -8.68 19.57 -28.38
C GLU A 5 -8.66 20.43 -27.11
N SER A 6 -7.80 20.15 -26.21
CA SER A 6 -6.52 20.85 -25.96
C SER A 6 -6.52 22.39 -26.06
N SER A 7 -7.64 23.07 -26.02
CA SER A 7 -7.62 24.56 -26.06
C SER A 7 -7.82 25.28 -24.74
N ALA A 8 -8.20 24.59 -23.66
CA ALA A 8 -8.44 25.23 -22.38
C ALA A 8 -7.19 25.40 -21.50
N LEU A 9 -6.13 24.65 -21.72
CA LEU A 9 -4.91 24.72 -20.91
C LEU A 9 -3.77 25.57 -21.53
N ARG A 10 -3.93 26.05 -22.75
CA ARG A 10 -2.94 26.92 -23.42
C ARG A 10 -3.21 28.42 -23.30
N LYS A 11 -4.29 28.86 -22.67
CA LYS A 11 -4.67 30.29 -22.57
C LYS A 11 -4.31 30.97 -21.26
N LEU A 12 -3.57 30.35 -20.35
CA LEU A 12 -3.11 30.97 -19.10
C LEU A 12 -1.64 31.37 -19.12
N GLY A 13 -1.00 31.45 -20.26
CA GLY A 13 0.41 31.75 -20.38
C GLY A 13 0.79 32.76 -21.45
N LEU A 14 0.00 33.82 -21.68
CA LEU A 14 0.55 34.96 -22.48
C LEU A 14 -0.31 36.20 -22.33
N GLY A 15 0.24 37.20 -21.65
CA GLY A 15 -0.33 38.53 -21.68
C GLY A 15 -0.12 39.35 -20.41
N LEU A 16 1.06 39.89 -20.21
CA LEU A 16 1.23 41.27 -19.77
C LEU A 16 2.70 41.71 -19.93
N LEU A 17 3.04 42.18 -21.13
CA LEU A 17 4.16 43.09 -21.33
C LEU A 17 3.56 44.50 -21.31
N ILE A 18 3.75 45.25 -20.24
CA ILE A 18 3.60 46.68 -20.21
C ILE A 18 4.97 47.25 -19.83
N ALA A 19 5.56 47.91 -20.77
CA ALA A 19 6.75 48.75 -20.59
C ALA A 19 6.37 49.99 -19.79
N GLY A 20 7.07 50.25 -18.68
CA GLY A 20 7.01 51.48 -17.91
C GLY A 20 8.38 51.73 -17.30
N ALA A 21 9.11 52.66 -17.90
CA ALA A 21 10.37 53.18 -17.39
C ALA A 21 10.14 54.06 -16.13
N GLY A 22 10.98 53.92 -15.11
CA GLY A 22 11.06 54.96 -14.11
C GLY A 22 11.59 54.55 -12.74
N LEU A 23 12.84 54.93 -12.48
CA LEU A 23 13.44 55.30 -11.20
C LEU A 23 13.74 54.18 -10.17
N GLY A 24 15.03 54.00 -9.99
CA GLY A 24 15.64 53.10 -9.00
C GLY A 24 15.33 53.49 -7.56
N LEU A 25 15.00 52.44 -6.84
CA LEU A 25 15.21 52.35 -5.39
C LEU A 25 15.65 50.92 -5.13
N THR A 26 16.91 50.75 -4.77
CA THR A 26 17.47 49.48 -4.31
C THR A 26 16.85 49.15 -2.94
N SER A 27 15.82 48.31 -2.95
CA SER A 27 15.42 47.60 -1.74
C SER A 27 15.93 46.16 -1.86
N GLN A 28 16.91 45.83 -1.02
CA GLN A 28 17.29 44.45 -0.75
C GLN A 28 16.07 43.74 -0.17
N ALA A 29 15.32 43.03 -1.02
CA ALA A 29 14.35 42.08 -0.56
C ALA A 29 15.12 40.85 -0.08
N GLY A 30 15.34 40.78 1.23
CA GLY A 30 15.77 39.56 1.88
C GLY A 30 14.80 38.44 1.52
N ALA A 31 15.30 37.38 0.86
CA ALA A 31 14.59 36.15 0.71
C ALA A 31 14.37 35.56 2.10
N ALA A 32 13.27 35.97 2.76
CA ALA A 32 12.77 35.25 3.92
C ALA A 32 12.29 33.88 3.41
N GLY A 33 13.19 32.92 3.49
CA GLY A 33 12.81 31.50 3.33
C GLY A 33 11.69 31.22 4.33
N HIS A 34 10.48 31.04 3.82
CA HIS A 34 9.40 30.46 4.58
C HIS A 34 9.80 28.99 4.84
N ALA A 35 10.59 28.77 5.91
CA ALA A 35 10.66 27.46 6.51
C ALA A 35 9.22 27.11 6.89
N ALA A 36 8.64 26.15 6.15
CA ALA A 36 7.36 25.56 6.52
C ALA A 36 7.50 25.16 7.98
N LYS A 37 6.74 25.80 8.87
CA LYS A 37 6.64 25.37 10.27
C LYS A 37 6.14 23.94 10.21
N SER A 38 7.00 22.95 10.51
CA SER A 38 6.57 21.61 10.76
C SER A 38 5.48 21.71 11.83
N GLY A 39 4.24 21.37 11.46
CA GLY A 39 3.15 21.41 12.41
C GLY A 39 3.57 20.59 13.62
N THR A 40 3.54 21.16 14.80
CA THR A 40 3.85 20.45 16.03
C THR A 40 2.81 19.36 16.19
N VAL A 41 3.27 18.09 16.13
CA VAL A 41 2.42 16.93 16.41
C VAL A 41 1.76 17.14 17.78
N GLN A 42 0.43 17.23 17.82
CA GLN A 42 -0.29 17.33 19.07
C GLN A 42 -0.39 15.92 19.69
N CYS A 43 0.65 15.53 20.43
CA CYS A 43 0.70 14.19 21.02
C CYS A 43 -0.41 13.99 22.04
N LEU A 44 -1.23 12.95 21.85
CA LEU A 44 -2.22 12.48 22.83
C LEU A 44 -1.60 11.70 24.01
N SER A 45 -0.35 11.28 23.84
CA SER A 45 0.46 10.63 24.88
C SER A 45 1.75 11.42 25.09
N GLU A 46 2.64 10.89 25.92
CA GLU A 46 4.02 11.40 25.97
C GLU A 46 4.60 11.46 24.55
N CYS A 47 5.15 12.61 24.16
CA CYS A 47 5.69 12.84 22.83
C CYS A 47 7.05 12.12 22.63
N LYS A 48 7.13 10.86 23.05
CA LYS A 48 8.30 10.02 22.82
C LYS A 48 8.21 9.28 21.48
N PRO A 49 9.35 9.04 20.84
CA PRO A 49 9.41 8.30 19.59
C PRO A 49 8.84 6.89 19.73
N ARG A 50 8.03 6.44 18.74
CA ARG A 50 7.39 5.13 18.73
C ARG A 50 7.42 4.51 17.33
N LEU A 51 7.35 3.20 17.25
CA LEU A 51 7.01 2.49 16.02
C LEU A 51 5.50 2.47 15.89
N GLY A 52 4.97 2.89 14.74
CA GLY A 52 3.57 2.74 14.39
C GLY A 52 3.32 1.39 13.73
N ILE A 53 2.40 0.60 14.25
CA ILE A 53 2.01 -0.69 13.67
C ILE A 53 0.56 -0.59 13.23
N VAL A 54 0.30 -0.87 11.96
CA VAL A 54 -1.03 -0.83 11.35
C VAL A 54 -1.37 -2.24 10.86
N SER A 55 -2.55 -2.73 11.23
CA SER A 55 -3.15 -3.96 10.73
C SER A 55 -4.57 -3.67 10.28
N ALA A 56 -5.13 -4.45 9.34
CA ALA A 56 -6.46 -4.14 8.82
C ALA A 56 -7.58 -4.56 9.78
N PHE A 57 -7.49 -5.74 10.38
CA PHE A 57 -8.54 -6.29 11.25
C PHE A 57 -7.98 -7.09 12.43
N GLY A 58 -8.87 -7.48 13.37
CA GLY A 58 -8.48 -8.02 14.68
C GLY A 58 -7.54 -9.20 14.62
N ALA A 59 -7.83 -10.19 13.77
CA ALA A 59 -7.02 -11.41 13.69
C ALA A 59 -5.54 -11.15 13.33
N GLU A 60 -5.25 -10.11 12.56
CA GLU A 60 -3.88 -9.71 12.20
C GLU A 60 -3.11 -9.08 13.38
N ALA A 61 -3.80 -8.40 14.29
CA ALA A 61 -3.15 -7.67 15.38
C ALA A 61 -3.29 -8.35 16.76
N ASP A 62 -4.16 -9.34 16.90
CA ASP A 62 -4.48 -9.94 18.20
C ASP A 62 -3.25 -10.47 18.93
N ILE A 63 -2.34 -11.13 18.22
CA ILE A 63 -1.09 -11.67 18.77
C ILE A 63 -0.17 -10.54 19.23
N LEU A 64 -0.04 -9.48 18.42
CA LEU A 64 0.79 -8.33 18.75
C LEU A 64 0.23 -7.57 19.96
N LEU A 65 -1.08 -7.34 19.97
CA LEU A 65 -1.77 -6.69 21.08
C LEU A 65 -1.68 -7.53 22.37
N ALA A 66 -1.82 -8.86 22.29
CA ALA A 66 -1.71 -9.74 23.44
C ALA A 66 -0.31 -9.68 24.09
N GLN A 67 0.75 -9.55 23.28
CA GLN A 67 2.13 -9.46 23.76
C GLN A 67 2.59 -8.05 24.13
N THR A 68 1.80 -7.03 23.83
CA THR A 68 2.11 -5.64 24.18
C THR A 68 1.91 -5.43 25.68
N LYS A 69 2.93 -4.88 26.36
CA LYS A 69 2.91 -4.51 27.78
C LYS A 69 2.58 -3.03 27.94
N ASP A 70 2.19 -2.64 29.16
CA ASP A 70 1.93 -1.24 29.57
C ASP A 70 0.97 -0.51 28.59
N LYS A 71 -0.09 -1.20 28.21
CA LYS A 71 -1.06 -0.72 27.23
C LYS A 71 -1.88 0.46 27.77
N ARG A 72 -2.03 1.48 26.89
CA ARG A 72 -2.97 2.59 27.08
C ARG A 72 -3.72 2.83 25.79
N ASP A 73 -5.03 2.88 25.86
CA ASP A 73 -5.90 3.08 24.72
C ASP A 73 -6.29 4.55 24.55
N PHE A 74 -6.27 5.01 23.33
CA PHE A 74 -6.74 6.33 22.89
C PHE A 74 -7.79 6.13 21.80
N ARG A 75 -8.83 6.96 21.79
CA ARG A 75 -9.84 6.92 20.73
C ARG A 75 -9.77 8.17 19.89
N ILE A 76 -9.66 7.98 18.56
CA ILE A 76 -9.65 9.04 17.55
C ILE A 76 -10.67 8.64 16.49
N ASN A 77 -11.68 9.47 16.27
CA ASN A 77 -12.79 9.17 15.36
C ASN A 77 -13.42 7.78 15.59
N GLY A 78 -13.52 7.38 16.85
CA GLY A 78 -14.06 6.07 17.23
C GLY A 78 -13.05 4.90 17.17
N ASN A 79 -11.97 5.01 16.41
CA ASN A 79 -10.93 3.99 16.33
C ASN A 79 -10.03 3.98 17.55
N ARG A 80 -9.60 2.78 17.94
CA ARG A 80 -8.72 2.56 19.08
C ARG A 80 -7.26 2.53 18.63
N PHE A 81 -6.45 3.38 19.23
CA PHE A 81 -4.99 3.41 19.13
C PHE A 81 -4.41 2.96 20.46
N THR A 82 -3.69 1.85 20.48
CA THR A 82 -3.10 1.27 21.68
C THR A 82 -1.61 1.57 21.71
N THR A 83 -1.18 2.39 22.67
CA THR A 83 0.26 2.55 22.97
C THR A 83 0.72 1.47 23.92
N GLY A 84 2.01 1.14 23.89
CA GLY A 84 2.61 0.17 24.82
C GLY A 84 4.07 -0.12 24.51
N ILE A 85 4.55 -1.23 25.07
CA ILE A 85 5.88 -1.77 24.83
C ILE A 85 5.74 -3.16 24.21
N LEU A 86 6.22 -3.35 23.01
CA LEU A 86 6.24 -4.63 22.31
C LEU A 86 7.69 -5.01 21.95
N ARG A 87 8.16 -6.16 22.43
CA ARG A 87 9.55 -6.59 22.27
C ARG A 87 10.58 -5.50 22.64
N GLY A 88 10.31 -4.78 23.73
CA GLY A 88 11.17 -3.67 24.21
C GLY A 88 11.12 -2.39 23.38
N ASN A 89 10.30 -2.32 22.33
CA ASN A 89 10.11 -1.13 21.53
C ASN A 89 8.84 -0.38 21.99
N PRO A 90 8.89 0.95 22.16
CA PRO A 90 7.68 1.74 22.29
C PRO A 90 6.87 1.69 20.98
N VAL A 91 5.59 1.32 21.08
CA VAL A 91 4.73 1.16 19.90
C VAL A 91 3.44 1.96 20.01
N VAL A 92 2.80 2.21 18.88
CA VAL A 92 1.36 2.51 18.73
C VAL A 92 0.79 1.49 17.77
N ILE A 93 -0.25 0.77 18.16
CA ILE A 93 -0.92 -0.24 17.32
C ILE A 93 -2.33 0.26 17.02
N VAL A 94 -2.76 0.17 15.75
CA VAL A 94 -4.11 0.50 15.30
C VAL A 94 -4.63 -0.56 14.33
N LEU A 95 -5.93 -0.86 14.44
CA LEU A 95 -6.67 -1.56 13.39
C LEU A 95 -7.24 -0.51 12.44
N SER A 96 -6.77 -0.50 11.21
CA SER A 96 -7.21 0.50 10.23
C SER A 96 -8.64 0.27 9.72
N GLY A 97 -9.10 -0.96 9.72
CA GLY A 97 -10.19 -1.44 8.87
C GLY A 97 -9.64 -1.84 7.50
N VAL A 98 -10.42 -2.64 6.79
CA VAL A 98 -10.07 -3.14 5.45
C VAL A 98 -10.20 -2.03 4.41
N SER A 99 -9.35 -2.04 3.40
CA SER A 99 -9.30 -1.16 2.23
C SER A 99 -8.45 0.11 2.40
N MET A 100 -7.98 0.61 1.26
CA MET A 100 -7.03 1.72 1.14
C MET A 100 -7.50 3.00 1.84
N ILE A 101 -8.80 3.32 1.77
CA ILE A 101 -9.36 4.52 2.43
C ILE A 101 -9.17 4.43 3.95
N ASN A 102 -9.50 3.27 4.53
CA ASN A 102 -9.35 3.04 5.96
C ASN A 102 -7.87 3.07 6.38
N ALA A 103 -6.99 2.43 5.61
CA ALA A 103 -5.56 2.43 5.85
C ALA A 103 -4.99 3.86 5.80
N THR A 104 -5.36 4.65 4.78
CA THR A 104 -4.95 6.07 4.64
C THR A 104 -5.38 6.87 5.85
N MET A 105 -6.68 6.84 6.17
CA MET A 105 -7.26 7.65 7.25
C MET A 105 -6.60 7.35 8.60
N ASN A 106 -6.48 6.08 8.96
CA ASN A 106 -5.97 5.70 10.28
C ASN A 106 -4.45 5.83 10.40
N THR A 107 -3.70 5.61 9.33
CA THR A 107 -2.26 5.88 9.31
C THR A 107 -2.00 7.38 9.48
N GLN A 108 -2.73 8.24 8.76
CA GLN A 108 -2.58 9.69 8.90
C GLN A 108 -2.98 10.17 10.31
N GLN A 109 -4.06 9.63 10.89
CA GLN A 109 -4.45 9.94 12.27
C GLN A 109 -3.36 9.53 13.27
N MET A 110 -2.72 8.36 13.07
CA MET A 110 -1.59 7.95 13.91
C MET A 110 -0.46 8.97 13.86
N LEU A 111 -0.08 9.44 12.68
CA LEU A 111 0.98 10.42 12.50
C LEU A 111 0.63 11.80 13.08
N ASN A 112 -0.64 12.20 13.01
CA ASN A 112 -1.11 13.48 13.55
C ASN A 112 -1.09 13.54 15.08
N HIS A 113 -1.25 12.38 15.76
CA HIS A 113 -1.51 12.34 17.20
C HIS A 113 -0.43 11.62 18.01
N PHE A 114 0.56 11.01 17.37
CA PHE A 114 1.68 10.35 18.03
C PHE A 114 2.98 10.65 17.29
N ARG A 115 4.08 10.73 18.05
CA ARG A 115 5.40 10.86 17.43
C ARG A 115 5.87 9.51 16.91
N ILE A 116 5.65 9.27 15.63
CA ILE A 116 6.03 8.04 14.94
C ILE A 116 7.36 8.24 14.22
N GLU A 117 8.34 7.39 14.49
CA GLU A 117 9.63 7.38 13.80
C GLU A 117 9.64 6.49 12.57
N ARG A 118 8.91 5.37 12.64
CA ARG A 118 8.79 4.39 11.56
C ARG A 118 7.43 3.72 11.61
N LEU A 119 7.00 3.28 10.45
CA LEU A 119 5.73 2.60 10.26
C LEU A 119 5.95 1.14 9.86
N ILE A 120 5.13 0.26 10.40
CA ILE A 120 5.08 -1.17 10.09
C ILE A 120 3.66 -1.52 9.70
N MET A 121 3.47 -2.06 8.52
CA MET A 121 2.23 -2.73 8.13
C MET A 121 2.38 -4.23 8.43
N SER A 122 1.43 -4.79 9.14
CA SER A 122 1.46 -6.16 9.66
C SER A 122 0.12 -6.83 9.35
N GLY A 123 0.12 -7.87 8.52
CA GLY A 123 -1.12 -8.51 8.11
C GLY A 123 -0.96 -9.60 7.05
N ILE A 124 -2.07 -9.92 6.38
CA ILE A 124 -2.13 -10.97 5.37
C ILE A 124 -2.31 -10.42 3.95
N ALA A 125 -2.06 -11.26 2.94
CA ALA A 125 -2.19 -10.92 1.53
C ALA A 125 -2.46 -12.15 0.68
N GLY A 126 -2.87 -11.94 -0.58
CA GLY A 126 -2.90 -12.96 -1.62
C GLY A 126 -1.55 -13.09 -2.33
N GLY A 127 -1.10 -14.32 -2.57
CA GLY A 127 0.14 -14.63 -3.27
C GLY A 127 -0.01 -14.51 -4.79
N VAL A 128 0.79 -13.65 -5.40
CA VAL A 128 0.76 -13.42 -6.86
C VAL A 128 1.80 -14.26 -7.58
N ASN A 129 3.03 -14.31 -7.07
CA ASN A 129 4.11 -15.09 -7.67
C ASN A 129 3.75 -16.60 -7.69
N PRO A 130 3.86 -17.27 -8.84
CA PRO A 130 3.57 -18.71 -8.94
C PRO A 130 4.42 -19.61 -8.02
N ALA A 131 5.61 -19.14 -7.62
CA ALA A 131 6.50 -19.84 -6.71
C ALA A 131 6.17 -19.63 -5.22
N SER A 132 5.13 -18.85 -4.90
CA SER A 132 4.72 -18.58 -3.52
C SER A 132 3.69 -19.63 -3.06
N HIS A 133 3.68 -19.88 -1.74
CA HIS A 133 2.79 -20.82 -1.08
C HIS A 133 2.02 -20.14 0.06
N VAL A 134 0.83 -20.67 0.35
CA VAL A 134 0.05 -20.23 1.53
C VAL A 134 0.91 -20.39 2.79
N GLY A 135 0.90 -19.38 3.64
CA GLY A 135 1.72 -19.32 4.85
C GLY A 135 3.11 -18.69 4.68
N ASP A 136 3.63 -18.52 3.44
CA ASP A 136 4.84 -17.72 3.20
C ASP A 136 4.65 -16.29 3.76
N VAL A 137 5.74 -15.67 4.23
CA VAL A 137 5.72 -14.28 4.65
C VAL A 137 6.56 -13.45 3.70
N LEU A 138 5.91 -12.54 2.99
CA LEU A 138 6.54 -11.65 2.04
C LEU A 138 6.85 -10.30 2.70
N VAL A 139 8.03 -9.77 2.36
CA VAL A 139 8.49 -8.44 2.78
C VAL A 139 8.92 -7.67 1.52
N PRO A 140 7.96 -7.16 0.75
CA PRO A 140 8.25 -6.44 -0.48
C PRO A 140 9.07 -5.18 -0.23
N GLU A 141 10.02 -4.92 -1.12
CA GLU A 141 10.86 -3.72 -1.04
C GLU A 141 10.19 -2.47 -1.61
N ARG A 142 9.05 -2.65 -2.30
CA ARG A 142 8.23 -1.56 -2.87
C ARG A 142 6.78 -1.95 -2.98
N TRP A 143 5.90 -0.95 -2.94
CA TRP A 143 4.45 -1.12 -3.06
C TRP A 143 3.85 -0.17 -4.09
N SER A 144 2.86 -0.63 -4.84
CA SER A 144 2.22 0.13 -5.93
C SER A 144 0.70 0.00 -5.87
N MET A 145 -0.02 0.94 -6.49
CA MET A 145 -1.49 0.96 -6.59
C MET A 145 -1.96 0.85 -8.05
N PRO A 146 -1.72 -0.25 -8.77
CA PRO A 146 -2.00 -0.34 -10.20
C PRO A 146 -3.46 -0.70 -10.52
N MET A 147 -4.37 -0.61 -9.56
CA MET A 147 -5.77 -0.99 -9.70
C MET A 147 -6.71 0.21 -9.86
N GLU A 148 -6.19 1.42 -10.11
CA GLU A 148 -7.00 2.53 -10.59
C GLU A 148 -7.42 2.30 -12.03
N VAL A 149 -8.70 2.52 -12.35
CA VAL A 149 -9.27 2.24 -13.66
C VAL A 149 -9.61 3.54 -14.38
N TYR A 150 -9.16 3.65 -15.60
CA TYR A 150 -9.57 4.69 -16.53
C TYR A 150 -10.65 4.14 -17.46
N TRP A 151 -11.81 4.77 -17.49
CA TRP A 151 -12.89 4.45 -18.43
C TRP A 151 -12.74 5.31 -19.67
N ASN A 152 -12.54 4.69 -20.82
CA ASN A 152 -12.41 5.46 -22.05
C ASN A 152 -13.79 5.79 -22.67
N GLY A 153 -13.81 6.75 -23.61
CA GLY A 153 -15.03 7.31 -24.15
C GLY A 153 -15.61 6.54 -25.35
N ASP A 154 -15.44 5.22 -25.45
CA ASP A 154 -16.01 4.42 -26.55
C ASP A 154 -17.50 4.10 -26.40
N GLY A 155 -18.13 4.59 -25.34
CA GLY A 155 -19.57 4.58 -25.14
C GLY A 155 -20.14 3.34 -24.46
N SER A 156 -19.34 2.37 -24.10
CA SER A 156 -19.85 1.21 -23.39
C SER A 156 -19.94 1.45 -21.89
N VAL A 157 -21.13 1.81 -21.42
CA VAL A 157 -21.44 1.76 -19.98
C VAL A 157 -21.75 0.31 -19.63
N PRO A 158 -21.18 -0.24 -18.55
CA PRO A 158 -21.49 -1.59 -18.12
C PRO A 158 -23.00 -1.77 -17.92
N GLY A 159 -23.56 -2.79 -18.52
CA GLY A 159 -24.95 -3.17 -18.27
C GLY A 159 -25.16 -3.70 -16.84
N PRO A 160 -26.41 -3.85 -16.40
CA PRO A 160 -26.71 -4.44 -15.10
C PRO A 160 -26.20 -5.90 -15.07
N CYS A 161 -25.53 -6.26 -13.98
CA CYS A 161 -25.03 -7.62 -13.76
C CYS A 161 -26.18 -8.61 -13.59
N GLY A 162 -26.09 -9.74 -14.27
CA GLY A 162 -27.12 -10.81 -14.18
C GLY A 162 -27.08 -11.59 -12.87
N SER A 163 -25.93 -11.61 -12.19
CA SER A 163 -25.75 -12.31 -10.92
C SER A 163 -24.72 -11.60 -10.04
N ALA A 164 -24.84 -11.76 -8.72
CA ALA A 164 -23.86 -11.26 -7.78
C ALA A 164 -22.49 -11.96 -8.01
N GLY A 165 -21.45 -11.16 -8.17
CA GLY A 165 -20.08 -11.66 -8.40
C GLY A 165 -19.69 -11.79 -9.87
N ASP A 166 -20.60 -11.57 -10.81
CA ASP A 166 -20.26 -11.49 -12.23
C ASP A 166 -19.70 -10.11 -12.56
N ILE A 167 -18.37 -9.97 -12.53
CA ILE A 167 -17.68 -8.73 -12.84
C ILE A 167 -17.59 -8.45 -14.35
N THR A 168 -17.92 -9.41 -15.20
CA THR A 168 -17.89 -9.22 -16.67
C THR A 168 -18.92 -8.20 -17.11
N CYS A 169 -20.01 -8.06 -16.39
CA CYS A 169 -21.02 -7.04 -16.62
C CYS A 169 -20.52 -5.61 -16.38
N LEU A 170 -19.45 -5.44 -15.62
CA LEU A 170 -18.81 -4.15 -15.40
C LEU A 170 -17.91 -3.74 -16.58
N GLY A 171 -17.86 -4.53 -17.64
CA GLY A 171 -16.96 -4.30 -18.77
C GLY A 171 -15.47 -4.42 -18.41
N LEU A 172 -15.17 -4.89 -17.20
CA LEU A 172 -13.81 -5.13 -16.75
C LEU A 172 -13.30 -6.40 -17.45
N LYS A 173 -12.45 -6.21 -18.43
CA LYS A 173 -11.60 -7.28 -18.97
C LYS A 173 -10.17 -6.99 -18.54
N LEU A 174 -9.47 -8.08 -18.26
CA LEU A 174 -8.05 -7.99 -18.03
C LEU A 174 -7.34 -7.51 -19.30
N ALA A 175 -6.24 -6.78 -19.15
CA ALA A 175 -5.39 -6.38 -20.26
C ALA A 175 -4.68 -7.60 -20.86
N THR A 176 -5.46 -8.59 -21.30
CA THR A 176 -5.00 -9.80 -21.96
C THR A 176 -5.58 -9.87 -23.36
N GLU A 177 -4.84 -10.41 -24.27
CA GLU A 177 -5.29 -10.75 -25.63
C GLU A 177 -5.08 -12.24 -25.84
N GLY A 178 -6.17 -12.97 -26.15
CA GLY A 178 -6.11 -14.41 -26.28
C GLY A 178 -5.64 -15.14 -25.03
N GLY A 179 -5.97 -14.63 -23.83
CA GLY A 179 -5.59 -15.21 -22.55
C GLY A 179 -4.13 -14.97 -22.13
N LYS A 180 -3.38 -14.13 -22.90
CA LYS A 180 -1.98 -13.78 -22.57
C LYS A 180 -1.87 -12.32 -22.17
N PRO A 181 -1.00 -11.97 -21.20
CA PRO A 181 -0.72 -10.58 -20.86
C PRO A 181 -0.24 -9.80 -22.09
N ARG A 182 -0.68 -8.55 -22.23
CA ARG A 182 -0.18 -7.65 -23.28
C ARG A 182 1.12 -7.02 -22.80
N PRO A 183 2.26 -7.33 -23.43
CA PRO A 183 3.56 -6.77 -23.04
C PRO A 183 3.69 -5.29 -23.33
N ASP A 184 2.84 -4.76 -24.19
CA ASP A 184 2.78 -3.37 -24.63
C ASP A 184 1.75 -2.52 -23.87
N TYR A 185 1.20 -3.04 -22.77
CA TYR A 185 0.27 -2.31 -21.90
C TYR A 185 0.96 -1.07 -21.34
N LYS A 186 0.76 0.05 -22.04
CA LYS A 186 1.23 1.37 -21.61
C LYS A 186 0.04 2.20 -21.21
N ILE A 187 0.11 2.76 -20.04
CA ILE A 187 -0.89 3.69 -19.54
C ILE A 187 -0.66 5.03 -20.22
N PRO A 188 -1.71 5.67 -20.77
CA PRO A 188 -1.61 7.03 -21.24
C PRO A 188 -1.13 7.93 -20.10
N ALA A 189 -0.01 8.60 -20.27
CA ALA A 189 0.36 9.66 -19.35
C ALA A 189 -0.72 10.75 -19.42
N PRO A 190 -1.16 11.32 -18.30
CA PRO A 190 -1.99 12.51 -18.33
C PRO A 190 -1.26 13.61 -19.08
N GLY A 191 -1.86 14.08 -20.17
CA GLY A 191 -1.20 14.99 -21.10
C GLY A 191 -0.88 14.40 -22.47
N GLY A 192 -1.16 13.14 -22.74
CA GLY A 192 -1.49 12.67 -24.07
C GLY A 192 -0.41 12.16 -24.98
N ALA A 193 0.78 11.86 -24.55
CA ALA A 193 1.79 11.27 -25.40
C ALA A 193 2.08 9.80 -25.11
N GLY A 194 1.21 9.14 -24.37
CA GLY A 194 1.31 7.72 -24.11
C GLY A 194 0.83 6.90 -25.29
N GLY A 195 1.63 5.98 -25.77
CA GLY A 195 1.21 5.03 -26.78
C GLY A 195 -0.08 4.32 -26.34
N ALA A 196 -0.94 4.06 -27.30
CA ALA A 196 -2.23 3.43 -27.10
C ALA A 196 -2.07 2.18 -26.26
N ALA A 197 -2.49 2.25 -25.02
CA ALA A 197 -2.79 1.06 -24.26
C ALA A 197 -3.86 0.32 -25.02
N GLY A 198 -3.71 -0.95 -25.19
CA GLY A 198 -4.80 -1.74 -25.69
C GLY A 198 -5.98 -1.56 -24.76
N THR A 199 -7.04 -0.94 -25.27
CA THR A 199 -8.27 -0.81 -24.53
C THR A 199 -8.86 -2.18 -24.28
N VAL A 200 -9.10 -2.48 -23.05
CA VAL A 200 -9.81 -3.64 -22.63
C VAL A 200 -11.25 -3.21 -22.45
N ASN A 201 -12.06 -3.41 -23.48
CA ASN A 201 -13.36 -2.80 -23.55
C ASN A 201 -13.25 -1.28 -23.32
N SER A 202 -13.94 -0.75 -22.31
CA SER A 202 -14.00 0.68 -22.00
C SER A 202 -13.13 1.09 -20.80
N GLY A 203 -12.29 0.20 -20.29
CA GLY A 203 -11.46 0.50 -19.12
C GLY A 203 -10.02 0.04 -19.26
N LEU A 204 -9.12 0.71 -18.60
CA LEU A 204 -7.73 0.31 -18.43
C LEU A 204 -7.24 0.63 -17.04
N PHE A 205 -6.31 -0.17 -16.54
CA PHE A 205 -5.68 0.09 -15.25
C PHE A 205 -4.57 1.13 -15.37
N MET A 206 -4.58 2.10 -14.46
CA MET A 206 -3.51 3.08 -14.34
C MET A 206 -2.31 2.46 -13.64
N ARG A 207 -1.10 2.77 -14.15
CA ARG A 207 0.14 2.33 -13.51
C ARG A 207 0.59 3.28 -12.42
N ASP A 208 0.66 4.56 -12.75
CA ASP A 208 1.22 5.60 -11.89
C ASP A 208 0.10 6.41 -11.23
N ASN A 209 0.27 6.71 -9.94
CA ASN A 209 -0.61 7.59 -9.21
C ASN A 209 -0.06 9.03 -9.25
N PHE A 210 -0.94 9.99 -9.40
CA PHE A 210 -0.57 11.39 -9.25
C PHE A 210 -0.54 11.76 -7.77
N VAL A 211 0.62 12.11 -7.25
CA VAL A 211 0.86 12.35 -5.83
C VAL A 211 1.20 13.81 -5.58
N MET A 212 0.52 14.42 -4.63
CA MET A 212 0.82 15.76 -4.15
C MET A 212 1.23 15.72 -2.68
N THR A 213 2.39 16.29 -2.39
CA THR A 213 2.94 16.39 -1.03
C THR A 213 3.32 17.83 -0.73
N ALA A 214 3.69 18.13 0.49
CA ALA A 214 4.21 19.45 0.83
C ALA A 214 5.51 19.80 0.06
N ALA A 215 6.28 18.79 -0.34
CA ALA A 215 7.55 18.99 -1.04
C ALA A 215 7.37 19.29 -2.53
N ASN A 216 6.31 18.81 -3.18
CA ASN A 216 6.08 18.95 -4.61
C ASN A 216 4.84 19.78 -4.99
N SER A 217 4.08 20.28 -4.02
CA SER A 217 2.90 21.13 -4.24
C SER A 217 3.31 22.52 -4.80
N PRO A 218 2.57 23.09 -5.79
CA PRO A 218 1.31 22.58 -6.38
C PRO A 218 1.50 21.70 -7.61
N GLN A 219 2.71 21.38 -8.05
CA GLN A 219 2.97 20.65 -9.31
C GLN A 219 2.58 19.17 -9.23
N GLY A 220 2.80 18.54 -8.07
CA GLY A 220 2.64 17.10 -7.90
C GLY A 220 3.66 16.28 -8.70
N GLU A 221 3.56 14.97 -8.61
CA GLU A 221 4.38 14.03 -9.37
C GLU A 221 3.61 12.74 -9.69
N PHE A 222 3.99 12.05 -10.77
CA PHE A 222 3.53 10.69 -11.03
C PHE A 222 4.46 9.69 -10.37
N ARG A 223 3.90 8.80 -9.55
CA ARG A 223 4.66 7.81 -8.81
C ARG A 223 4.04 6.43 -8.98
N PHE A 224 4.89 5.47 -9.29
CA PHE A 224 4.48 4.07 -9.42
C PHE A 224 4.74 3.31 -8.12
N ASP A 225 5.93 3.44 -7.55
CA ASP A 225 6.37 2.68 -6.39
C ASP A 225 6.56 3.59 -5.16
N TYR A 226 6.26 3.02 -4.00
CA TYR A 226 6.64 3.53 -2.69
C TYR A 226 7.62 2.53 -2.07
N GLU A 227 8.88 2.93 -1.89
CA GLU A 227 9.95 2.06 -1.44
C GLU A 227 9.94 1.91 0.09
N ALA A 228 10.09 0.66 0.55
CA ALA A 228 10.32 0.36 1.95
C ALA A 228 11.72 0.82 2.40
N ASP A 229 11.87 1.11 3.69
CA ASP A 229 13.13 1.60 4.26
C ASP A 229 14.26 0.56 4.11
N PRO A 230 15.40 0.92 3.48
CA PRO A 230 16.50 -0.01 3.25
C PRO A 230 17.12 -0.59 4.53
N ALA A 231 17.15 0.20 5.63
CA ALA A 231 17.70 -0.27 6.89
C ALA A 231 16.76 -1.30 7.55
N MET A 232 15.44 -1.08 7.47
CA MET A 232 14.45 -2.04 7.93
C MET A 232 14.48 -3.32 7.07
N LEU A 233 14.63 -3.21 5.75
CA LEU A 233 14.80 -4.36 4.86
C LEU A 233 16.08 -5.15 5.16
N ALA A 234 17.18 -4.47 5.46
CA ALA A 234 18.43 -5.13 5.85
C ALA A 234 18.24 -5.99 7.11
N VAL A 235 17.52 -5.49 8.11
CA VAL A 235 17.16 -6.28 9.30
C VAL A 235 16.24 -7.44 8.92
N ALA A 236 15.20 -7.19 8.09
CA ALA A 236 14.27 -8.24 7.67
C ALA A 236 14.96 -9.42 6.97
N ARG A 237 16.01 -9.16 6.19
CA ARG A 237 16.81 -10.22 5.52
C ARG A 237 17.57 -11.15 6.48
N THR A 238 17.74 -10.76 7.73
CA THR A 238 18.42 -11.58 8.76
C THR A 238 17.46 -12.47 9.55
N LEU A 239 16.16 -12.38 9.30
CA LEU A 239 15.16 -13.05 10.11
C LEU A 239 15.02 -14.53 9.72
N THR A 240 14.98 -15.38 10.73
CA THR A 240 14.78 -16.83 10.57
C THR A 240 13.82 -17.41 11.64
N PRO A 241 12.68 -16.77 11.94
CA PRO A 241 11.73 -17.38 12.87
C PRO A 241 11.15 -18.67 12.27
N ALA A 242 10.79 -19.61 13.10
CA ALA A 242 10.06 -20.79 12.68
C ALA A 242 8.64 -20.37 12.26
N LEU A 243 8.22 -20.79 11.06
CA LEU A 243 6.88 -20.60 10.55
C LEU A 243 6.07 -21.88 10.70
N GLY A 244 4.80 -21.72 11.14
CA GLY A 244 3.86 -22.85 11.24
C GLY A 244 3.44 -23.36 9.87
N ILE A 245 3.11 -24.65 9.82
CA ILE A 245 2.51 -25.32 8.65
C ILE A 245 1.02 -25.58 8.83
N CYS A 246 0.52 -25.57 10.05
CA CYS A 246 -0.89 -25.83 10.39
C CYS A 246 -1.51 -24.62 11.07
N GLY A 247 -2.81 -24.42 10.86
CA GLY A 247 -3.55 -23.33 11.48
C GLY A 247 -3.78 -23.59 12.98
N PRO A 248 -3.45 -22.64 13.88
CA PRO A 248 -3.63 -22.83 15.32
C PRO A 248 -5.09 -23.00 15.73
N LYS A 249 -6.04 -22.45 14.98
CA LYS A 249 -7.48 -22.60 15.20
C LYS A 249 -8.06 -23.85 14.55
N ASN A 250 -7.34 -24.45 13.59
CA ASN A 250 -7.69 -25.72 12.95
C ASN A 250 -6.41 -26.53 12.70
N PRO A 251 -5.91 -27.27 13.70
CA PRO A 251 -4.65 -28.01 13.60
C PRO A 251 -4.63 -29.14 12.57
N THR A 252 -5.77 -29.50 12.03
CA THR A 252 -5.86 -30.52 10.96
C THR A 252 -5.70 -29.90 9.57
N LEU A 253 -5.81 -28.57 9.46
CA LEU A 253 -5.64 -27.85 8.20
C LEU A 253 -4.18 -27.37 8.12
N CYS A 254 -3.38 -28.12 7.37
CA CYS A 254 -1.95 -27.85 7.17
C CYS A 254 -1.64 -27.62 5.70
N VAL A 255 -0.67 -26.75 5.43
CA VAL A 255 -0.08 -26.61 4.09
C VAL A 255 0.93 -27.71 3.85
N SER A 256 1.07 -28.15 2.59
CA SER A 256 2.00 -29.22 2.22
C SER A 256 3.45 -28.77 2.08
N THR A 257 3.66 -27.46 1.90
CA THR A 257 4.99 -26.86 1.72
C THR A 257 5.34 -26.06 2.97
N GLN A 258 6.59 -26.19 3.47
CA GLN A 258 7.08 -25.41 4.58
C GLN A 258 7.10 -23.92 4.19
N PRO A 259 6.37 -23.04 4.89
CA PRO A 259 6.39 -21.61 4.62
C PRO A 259 7.79 -21.00 4.79
N ALA A 260 8.08 -20.00 3.97
CA ALA A 260 9.36 -19.29 3.96
C ALA A 260 9.17 -17.77 4.07
N ILE A 261 10.21 -17.08 4.53
CA ILE A 261 10.28 -15.61 4.47
C ILE A 261 10.97 -15.22 3.18
N ARG A 262 10.35 -14.30 2.43
CA ARG A 262 10.88 -13.78 1.18
C ARG A 262 10.95 -12.25 1.25
N VAL A 263 12.17 -11.71 1.16
CA VAL A 263 12.42 -10.26 1.24
C VAL A 263 12.83 -9.75 -0.12
N GLY A 264 12.08 -8.81 -0.66
CA GLY A 264 12.30 -8.20 -1.97
C GLY A 264 11.05 -8.23 -2.85
N GLY A 265 11.18 -7.73 -4.08
CA GLY A 265 10.11 -7.68 -5.05
C GLY A 265 9.09 -6.56 -4.77
N ARG A 266 7.95 -6.65 -5.45
CA ARG A 266 6.86 -5.65 -5.40
C ARG A 266 5.61 -6.24 -4.80
N GLY A 267 5.00 -5.54 -3.86
CA GLY A 267 3.60 -5.73 -3.48
C GLY A 267 2.70 -4.75 -4.24
N ILE A 268 1.46 -5.14 -4.46
CA ILE A 268 0.44 -4.26 -5.04
C ILE A 268 -0.78 -4.21 -4.14
N SER A 269 -1.47 -3.06 -4.16
CA SER A 269 -2.72 -2.91 -3.42
C SER A 269 -3.83 -2.35 -4.31
N GLY A 270 -5.07 -2.68 -3.97
CA GLY A 270 -6.26 -2.14 -4.61
C GLY A 270 -7.50 -2.27 -3.74
N THR A 271 -8.61 -1.71 -4.21
CA THR A 271 -9.91 -1.78 -3.49
C THR A 271 -10.68 -3.07 -3.74
N ALA A 272 -10.07 -4.02 -4.46
CA ALA A 272 -10.68 -5.30 -4.78
C ALA A 272 -10.03 -6.45 -4.00
N PHE A 273 -10.85 -7.36 -3.45
CA PHE A 273 -10.38 -8.67 -3.04
C PHE A 273 -10.05 -9.48 -4.29
N MET A 274 -8.80 -9.87 -4.43
CA MET A 274 -8.32 -10.52 -5.65
C MET A 274 -8.44 -12.04 -5.55
N ALA A 275 -9.36 -12.61 -6.30
CA ALA A 275 -9.55 -14.05 -6.45
C ALA A 275 -9.74 -14.41 -7.94
N ASN A 276 -8.83 -13.92 -8.79
CA ASN A 276 -8.92 -14.09 -10.24
C ASN A 276 -7.59 -14.58 -10.81
N PRO A 277 -7.52 -15.81 -11.37
CA PRO A 277 -6.27 -16.39 -11.87
C PRO A 277 -5.67 -15.63 -13.05
N ASP A 278 -6.49 -15.06 -13.92
CA ASP A 278 -6.00 -14.32 -15.07
C ASP A 278 -5.38 -12.99 -14.63
N TYR A 279 -6.03 -12.27 -13.70
CA TYR A 279 -5.46 -11.05 -13.14
C TYR A 279 -4.17 -11.33 -12.35
N ARG A 280 -4.14 -12.42 -11.58
CA ARG A 280 -2.92 -12.88 -10.90
C ARG A 280 -1.76 -13.06 -11.89
N THR A 281 -2.00 -13.77 -12.99
CA THR A 281 -1.02 -13.99 -14.05
C THR A 281 -0.60 -12.65 -14.69
N TYR A 282 -1.57 -11.81 -15.01
CA TYR A 282 -1.31 -10.49 -15.60
C TYR A 282 -0.39 -9.62 -14.72
N VAL A 283 -0.69 -9.45 -13.44
CA VAL A 283 0.12 -8.58 -12.57
C VAL A 283 1.49 -9.18 -12.24
N PHE A 284 1.62 -10.51 -12.21
CA PHE A 284 2.92 -11.15 -12.09
C PHE A 284 3.77 -10.92 -13.34
N ASP A 285 3.23 -11.17 -14.52
CA ASP A 285 3.97 -11.06 -15.77
C ASP A 285 4.32 -9.61 -16.10
N THR A 286 3.39 -8.67 -15.87
CA THR A 286 3.54 -7.25 -16.25
C THR A 286 4.27 -6.44 -15.19
N LEU A 287 3.95 -6.63 -13.91
CA LEU A 287 4.45 -5.80 -12.81
C LEU A 287 5.47 -6.52 -11.93
N LYS A 288 5.66 -7.83 -12.14
CA LYS A 288 6.47 -8.70 -11.27
C LYS A 288 6.02 -8.57 -9.80
N ALA A 289 4.69 -8.56 -9.61
CA ALA A 289 4.12 -8.49 -8.28
C ALA A 289 4.30 -9.82 -7.54
N GLU A 290 4.65 -9.75 -6.26
CA GLU A 290 4.81 -10.90 -5.36
C GLU A 290 3.53 -11.15 -4.56
N ALA A 291 2.88 -10.06 -4.12
CA ALA A 291 1.69 -10.09 -3.28
C ALA A 291 0.66 -9.04 -3.72
N VAL A 292 -0.61 -9.31 -3.40
CA VAL A 292 -1.70 -8.33 -3.53
C VAL A 292 -2.46 -8.24 -2.22
N ASP A 293 -2.74 -7.00 -1.79
CA ASP A 293 -3.58 -6.71 -0.63
C ASP A 293 -4.52 -5.52 -0.87
N MET A 294 -5.14 -5.02 0.18
CA MET A 294 -6.11 -3.93 0.08
C MET A 294 -5.69 -2.66 0.86
N GLU A 295 -4.48 -2.59 1.43
CA GLU A 295 -4.09 -1.52 2.34
C GLU A 295 -2.68 -0.95 2.12
N THR A 296 -1.68 -1.82 1.88
CA THR A 296 -0.27 -1.46 2.09
C THR A 296 0.21 -0.33 1.20
N ALA A 297 -0.19 -0.28 -0.06
CA ALA A 297 0.25 0.80 -0.94
C ALA A 297 -0.31 2.16 -0.51
N ALA A 298 -1.54 2.21 0.02
CA ALA A 298 -2.11 3.43 0.58
C ALA A 298 -1.40 3.86 1.88
N PHE A 299 -1.10 2.91 2.75
CA PHE A 299 -0.27 3.12 3.93
C PHE A 299 1.14 3.64 3.53
N ALA A 300 1.77 3.03 2.53
CA ALA A 300 3.06 3.43 2.00
C ALA A 300 3.03 4.84 1.39
N HIS A 301 1.93 5.20 0.71
CA HIS A 301 1.71 6.55 0.20
C HIS A 301 1.64 7.58 1.35
N VAL A 302 0.92 7.28 2.43
CA VAL A 302 0.90 8.15 3.61
C VAL A 302 2.28 8.27 4.22
N ALA A 303 3.03 7.17 4.34
CA ALA A 303 4.40 7.16 4.84
C ALA A 303 5.31 8.06 3.99
N TYR A 304 5.23 7.93 2.67
CA TYR A 304 5.95 8.75 1.70
C TYR A 304 5.62 10.24 1.84
N ALA A 305 4.33 10.58 1.85
CA ALA A 305 3.87 11.98 1.94
C ALA A 305 4.28 12.68 3.25
N ASN A 306 4.46 11.91 4.32
CA ASN A 306 4.89 12.39 5.63
C ASN A 306 6.39 12.17 5.91
N HIS A 307 7.17 11.67 4.94
CA HIS A 307 8.61 11.36 5.08
C HIS A 307 8.91 10.42 6.26
N VAL A 308 8.03 9.47 6.53
CA VAL A 308 8.22 8.47 7.58
C VAL A 308 8.64 7.14 6.95
N PRO A 309 9.81 6.58 7.34
CA PRO A 309 10.24 5.27 6.84
C PRO A 309 9.26 4.16 7.19
N PHE A 310 9.07 3.18 6.29
CA PHE A 310 8.15 2.09 6.52
C PHE A 310 8.69 0.73 6.05
N ILE A 311 8.06 -0.34 6.54
CA ILE A 311 8.18 -1.72 6.08
C ILE A 311 6.82 -2.41 6.18
N ALA A 312 6.60 -3.45 5.37
CA ALA A 312 5.40 -4.28 5.45
C ALA A 312 5.75 -5.76 5.52
N PHE A 313 5.06 -6.48 6.40
CA PHE A 313 5.10 -7.93 6.55
C PHE A 313 3.74 -8.47 6.17
N ARG A 314 3.68 -9.34 5.15
CA ARG A 314 2.44 -9.91 4.64
C ARG A 314 2.54 -11.42 4.51
N SER A 315 1.81 -12.16 5.32
CA SER A 315 1.70 -13.61 5.16
C SER A 315 0.61 -13.97 4.17
N LEU A 316 0.88 -14.97 3.35
CA LEU A 316 -0.05 -15.37 2.31
C LEU A 316 -1.18 -16.23 2.88
N SER A 317 -2.40 -15.69 2.89
CA SER A 317 -3.62 -16.39 3.28
C SER A 317 -4.22 -17.22 2.14
N ASP A 318 -3.90 -16.84 0.91
CA ASP A 318 -4.40 -17.42 -0.34
C ASP A 318 -3.43 -17.11 -1.48
N LEU A 319 -3.76 -17.56 -2.70
CA LEU A 319 -2.94 -17.35 -3.90
C LEU A 319 -3.64 -16.46 -4.94
N ALA A 320 -4.43 -15.49 -4.51
CA ALA A 320 -5.08 -14.49 -5.37
C ALA A 320 -5.88 -15.10 -6.57
N GLY A 321 -6.52 -16.23 -6.35
CA GLY A 321 -7.24 -16.99 -7.39
C GLY A 321 -6.44 -18.15 -7.97
N GLY A 322 -5.23 -18.41 -7.51
CA GLY A 322 -4.42 -19.56 -7.90
C GLY A 322 -4.81 -20.87 -7.19
N ASN A 323 -5.74 -20.83 -6.26
CA ASN A 323 -6.32 -21.96 -5.56
C ASN A 323 -7.85 -21.83 -5.47
N ASP A 324 -8.53 -22.90 -5.13
CA ASP A 324 -10.00 -22.89 -5.04
C ASP A 324 -10.47 -21.91 -3.95
N PHE A 325 -11.52 -21.14 -4.24
CA PHE A 325 -12.09 -20.18 -3.28
C PHE A 325 -12.59 -20.82 -1.98
N LYS A 326 -12.98 -22.09 -2.05
CA LYS A 326 -13.36 -22.88 -0.86
C LYS A 326 -12.21 -23.05 0.13
N ASP A 327 -10.98 -23.18 -0.39
CA ASP A 327 -9.79 -23.32 0.44
C ASP A 327 -9.39 -21.99 1.07
N VAL A 328 -9.63 -20.87 0.39
CA VAL A 328 -9.38 -19.52 0.92
C VAL A 328 -10.10 -19.31 2.24
N GLY A 329 -11.42 -19.58 2.30
CA GLY A 329 -12.20 -19.42 3.53
C GLY A 329 -11.73 -20.30 4.68
N ALA A 330 -11.29 -21.53 4.37
CA ALA A 330 -10.77 -22.45 5.37
C ALA A 330 -9.44 -21.97 5.96
N PHE A 331 -8.51 -21.51 5.13
CA PHE A 331 -7.21 -20.98 5.59
C PHE A 331 -7.34 -19.67 6.35
N PHE A 332 -8.20 -18.73 5.92
CA PHE A 332 -8.53 -17.54 6.69
C PHE A 332 -9.04 -17.87 8.10
N GLY A 333 -9.91 -18.88 8.24
CA GLY A 333 -10.43 -19.33 9.53
C GLY A 333 -9.40 -20.04 10.40
N SER A 334 -8.33 -20.57 9.81
CA SER A 334 -7.33 -21.40 10.52
C SER A 334 -6.36 -20.59 11.38
N GLY A 335 -6.13 -19.32 11.06
CA GLY A 335 -5.17 -18.46 11.74
C GLY A 335 -3.70 -18.71 11.38
N LEU A 336 -3.42 -19.50 10.33
CA LEU A 336 -2.05 -19.83 9.92
C LEU A 336 -1.29 -18.60 9.44
N ALA A 337 -1.88 -17.83 8.52
CA ALA A 337 -1.24 -16.67 7.94
C ALA A 337 -0.98 -15.58 9.00
N GLU A 338 -1.97 -15.28 9.84
CA GLU A 338 -1.85 -14.28 10.91
C GLU A 338 -0.78 -14.67 11.93
N THR A 339 -0.66 -15.99 12.24
CA THR A 339 0.37 -16.47 13.17
C THR A 339 1.77 -16.36 12.58
N ASN A 340 1.93 -16.74 11.31
CA ASN A 340 3.22 -16.64 10.61
C ASN A 340 3.66 -15.18 10.45
N GLU A 341 2.74 -14.30 10.07
CA GLU A 341 3.00 -12.87 9.97
C GLU A 341 3.43 -12.29 11.32
N ALA A 342 2.65 -12.54 12.39
CA ALA A 342 2.97 -12.05 13.72
C ALA A 342 4.33 -12.57 14.22
N SER A 343 4.68 -13.81 13.89
CA SER A 343 5.98 -14.40 14.25
C SER A 343 7.13 -13.63 13.59
N VAL A 344 6.99 -13.25 12.33
CA VAL A 344 8.02 -12.48 11.60
C VAL A 344 8.07 -11.04 12.11
N THR A 345 6.93 -10.39 12.33
CA THR A 345 6.87 -9.03 12.87
C THR A 345 7.49 -8.97 14.28
N LEU A 346 7.22 -9.92 15.15
CA LEU A 346 7.84 -10.00 16.49
C LEU A 346 9.35 -10.23 16.41
N ALA A 347 9.80 -11.15 15.55
CA ALA A 347 11.22 -11.39 15.31
C ALA A 347 11.93 -10.15 14.77
N PHE A 348 11.26 -9.41 13.86
CA PHE A 348 11.76 -8.14 13.37
C PHE A 348 11.91 -7.11 14.50
N LEU A 349 10.93 -6.96 15.36
CA LEU A 349 10.98 -6.01 16.48
C LEU A 349 12.13 -6.34 17.45
N ASP A 350 12.37 -7.63 17.72
CA ASP A 350 13.52 -8.08 18.52
C ASP A 350 14.86 -7.76 17.85
N ALA A 351 14.99 -8.02 16.55
CA ALA A 351 16.19 -7.74 15.77
C ALA A 351 16.42 -6.23 15.61
N TRP A 352 15.36 -5.47 15.36
CA TRP A 352 15.39 -4.02 15.25
C TRP A 352 15.86 -3.35 16.55
N LYS A 353 15.39 -3.84 17.69
CA LYS A 353 15.83 -3.35 18.99
C LYS A 353 17.35 -3.55 19.19
N ARG A 354 17.85 -4.73 18.82
CA ARG A 354 19.31 -5.04 18.91
C ARG A 354 20.15 -4.20 17.94
N SER A 355 19.65 -3.93 16.73
CA SER A 355 20.38 -3.13 15.72
C SER A 355 20.55 -1.67 16.12
N LYS A 356 19.66 -1.13 16.96
CA LYS A 356 19.77 0.24 17.49
C LYS A 356 20.65 0.36 18.74
N HIS A 357 20.90 -0.76 19.42
CA HIS A 357 21.69 -0.84 20.66
C HIS A 357 22.56 -2.08 20.58
N PRO A 358 23.65 -2.08 19.73
CA PRO A 358 24.58 -3.19 19.61
C PRO A 358 25.38 -3.42 20.90
#